data_2d1021c1427b46143dba98ba25d8b31c
#
_entry.id   2d1021c1427b46143dba98ba25d8b31c
#
_cell.length_a   1.000
_cell.length_b   1.000
_cell.length_c   1.000
_cell.angle_alpha   90.00
_cell.angle_beta   90.00
_cell.angle_gamma   90.00
#
_symmetry.space_group_name_H-M   'P 1'
#
loop_
_entity.id
_entity.type
_entity.pdbx_description
1 polymer ?
#
loop_
_entity_poly.entity_id
_entity_poly.type
_entity_poly.pdbx_seq_one_letter_code
_entity_poly.pdbx_strand_id
1 'polypeptide(L)'
;MKQFYLLALFAVPVMALAAEETYVIEPTHSQPIFEVQHMGGFSNQRGNFGKLSGKIVLDRAAKKGSIDTTIDATSIRSFSTVLDGKLKSDEFFDVAKYPTITFKSTNLSFEGDRLVAATGDLTLLGVTKPATLKVVNFVCGEQPFNKKPMCGAEATATIKRSEWGMKNSLGAASDDVKLILPVEAYKE
;
A
#
# COMPACT_ATOMS: atom_id res chain seq x y z
N MET A 1 -72.43 17.02 1.07
CA MET A 1 -71.36 16.11 0.59
C MET A 1 -69.97 16.80 0.81
N LYS A 2 -69.17 16.35 1.81
CA LYS A 2 -67.85 16.91 2.09
C LYS A 2 -66.84 16.00 1.41
N GLN A 3 -66.13 16.51 0.38
CA GLN A 3 -64.99 15.80 -0.26
C GLN A 3 -63.78 15.96 0.58
N PHE A 4 -63.20 14.84 1.08
CA PHE A 4 -61.90 14.78 1.71
C PHE A 4 -60.86 14.54 0.61
N TYR A 5 -59.97 15.49 0.38
CA TYR A 5 -58.79 15.29 -0.46
C TYR A 5 -57.64 14.66 0.38
N LEU A 6 -57.30 13.43 0.03
CA LEU A 6 -56.17 12.73 0.61
C LEU A 6 -54.88 13.26 -0.06
N LEU A 7 -54.09 14.04 0.65
CA LEU A 7 -52.76 14.44 0.18
C LEU A 7 -51.81 13.26 0.39
N ALA A 8 -51.39 12.60 -0.68
CA ALA A 8 -50.34 11.59 -0.63
C ALA A 8 -48.97 12.29 -0.55
N LEU A 9 -48.30 12.23 0.62
CA LEU A 9 -46.91 12.65 0.75
C LEU A 9 -46.00 11.61 0.08
N PHE A 10 -45.42 11.95 -1.05
CA PHE A 10 -44.33 11.19 -1.65
C PHE A 10 -43.03 11.48 -0.86
N ALA A 11 -42.59 10.51 -0.06
CA ALA A 11 -41.24 10.55 0.54
C ALA A 11 -40.21 10.28 -0.57
N VAL A 12 -39.49 11.31 -0.98
CA VAL A 12 -38.33 11.15 -1.88
C VAL A 12 -37.19 10.56 -1.05
N PRO A 13 -36.65 9.38 -1.43
CA PRO A 13 -35.49 8.84 -0.72
C PRO A 13 -34.29 9.78 -0.92
N VAL A 14 -33.80 10.35 0.16
CA VAL A 14 -32.52 11.07 0.17
C VAL A 14 -31.42 10.00 0.03
N MET A 15 -30.85 9.85 -1.16
CA MET A 15 -29.64 9.08 -1.34
C MET A 15 -28.52 9.82 -0.59
N ALA A 16 -28.10 9.28 0.53
CA ALA A 16 -26.89 9.72 1.19
C ALA A 16 -25.72 9.44 0.22
N LEU A 17 -25.17 10.48 -0.38
CA LEU A 17 -23.91 10.41 -1.10
C LEU A 17 -22.84 10.07 -0.04
N ALA A 18 -22.32 8.86 -0.10
CA ALA A 18 -21.16 8.51 0.69
C ALA A 18 -20.01 9.43 0.25
N ALA A 19 -19.41 10.14 1.19
CA ALA A 19 -18.32 11.05 0.92
C ALA A 19 -17.00 10.26 0.84
N GLU A 20 -16.13 10.66 -0.08
CA GLU A 20 -14.76 10.20 -0.10
C GLU A 20 -14.07 10.54 1.24
N GLU A 21 -13.38 9.58 1.80
CA GLU A 21 -12.61 9.72 3.03
C GLU A 21 -11.13 9.68 2.70
N THR A 22 -10.40 10.72 3.10
CA THR A 22 -8.94 10.79 2.92
C THR A 22 -8.24 10.34 4.19
N TYR A 23 -7.25 9.47 4.02
CA TYR A 23 -6.41 8.95 5.08
C TYR A 23 -4.95 9.27 4.78
N VAL A 24 -4.22 9.77 5.78
CA VAL A 24 -2.77 10.05 5.72
C VAL A 24 -2.03 8.93 6.42
N ILE A 25 -1.03 8.36 5.75
CA ILE A 25 -0.21 7.27 6.29
C ILE A 25 0.52 7.72 7.54
N GLU A 26 0.47 6.90 8.59
CA GLU A 26 1.24 7.03 9.82
C GLU A 26 2.57 6.23 9.62
N PRO A 27 3.72 6.89 9.55
CA PRO A 27 4.95 6.24 9.10
C PRO A 27 5.60 5.31 10.13
N THR A 28 5.29 5.46 11.43
CA THR A 28 5.94 4.69 12.49
C THR A 28 5.54 3.20 12.43
N HIS A 29 4.26 2.94 12.11
CA HIS A 29 3.69 1.59 12.02
C HIS A 29 3.48 1.12 10.56
N SER A 30 3.95 1.91 9.58
CA SER A 30 3.80 1.63 8.15
C SER A 30 5.18 1.46 7.51
N GLN A 31 5.83 0.33 7.80
CA GLN A 31 7.18 0.06 7.32
C GLN A 31 7.18 -1.11 6.34
N PRO A 32 7.26 -0.85 5.02
CA PRO A 32 7.32 -1.90 4.00
C PRO A 32 8.47 -2.86 4.22
N ILE A 33 8.18 -4.15 4.18
CA ILE A 33 9.14 -5.24 4.36
C ILE A 33 9.32 -5.98 3.02
N PHE A 34 10.53 -6.37 2.71
CA PHE A 34 10.84 -7.28 1.62
C PHE A 34 11.52 -8.55 2.12
N GLU A 35 11.27 -9.66 1.43
CA GLU A 35 11.88 -10.96 1.70
C GLU A 35 12.36 -11.57 0.39
N VAL A 36 13.58 -12.09 0.38
CA VAL A 36 14.19 -12.83 -0.73
C VAL A 36 14.76 -14.15 -0.25
N GLN A 37 14.65 -15.20 -1.06
CA GLN A 37 15.36 -16.44 -0.81
C GLN A 37 16.85 -16.25 -1.10
N HIS A 38 17.70 -16.77 -0.23
CA HIS A 38 19.15 -16.71 -0.36
C HIS A 38 19.73 -18.10 -0.56
N MET A 39 20.78 -18.18 -1.43
CA MET A 39 21.50 -19.40 -1.76
C MET A 39 20.57 -20.57 -2.13
N GLY A 40 19.64 -20.33 -3.07
CA GLY A 40 18.73 -21.40 -3.54
C GLY A 40 17.70 -21.86 -2.49
N GLY A 41 17.39 -21.05 -1.47
CA GLY A 41 16.39 -21.35 -0.46
C GLY A 41 16.95 -21.84 0.88
N PHE A 42 18.29 -21.84 1.06
CA PHE A 42 18.87 -22.18 2.37
C PHE A 42 18.46 -21.22 3.49
N SER A 43 18.16 -19.97 3.15
CA SER A 43 17.63 -19.00 4.12
C SER A 43 16.78 -17.94 3.41
N ASN A 44 15.97 -17.21 4.19
CA ASN A 44 15.30 -16.00 3.74
C ASN A 44 15.98 -14.78 4.34
N GLN A 45 16.37 -13.85 3.47
CA GLN A 45 16.88 -12.55 3.90
C GLN A 45 15.73 -11.53 3.86
N ARG A 46 15.70 -10.66 4.86
CA ARG A 46 14.68 -9.63 5.01
C ARG A 46 15.31 -8.28 5.24
N GLY A 47 14.58 -7.27 4.81
CA GLY A 47 14.84 -5.89 5.15
C GLY A 47 13.54 -5.10 5.14
N ASN A 48 13.60 -3.86 5.60
CA ASN A 48 12.47 -2.94 5.56
C ASN A 48 12.90 -1.54 5.14
N PHE A 49 11.91 -0.75 4.77
CA PHE A 49 12.06 0.69 4.60
C PHE A 49 11.44 1.39 5.81
N GLY A 50 12.22 2.23 6.48
CA GLY A 50 11.79 2.91 7.69
C GLY A 50 10.90 4.14 7.46
N LYS A 51 10.69 4.55 6.18
CA LYS A 51 9.91 5.74 5.85
C LYS A 51 9.00 5.48 4.67
N LEU A 52 7.70 5.42 4.95
CA LEU A 52 6.60 5.42 3.99
C LEU A 52 5.74 6.66 4.25
N SER A 53 5.29 7.32 3.19
CA SER A 53 4.35 8.44 3.23
C SER A 53 3.34 8.32 2.12
N GLY A 54 2.24 9.07 2.22
CA GLY A 54 1.23 9.11 1.17
C GLY A 54 -0.17 9.28 1.68
N LYS A 55 -1.11 9.24 0.74
CA LYS A 55 -2.54 9.36 0.99
C LYS A 55 -3.31 8.21 0.38
N ILE A 56 -4.36 7.83 1.07
CA ILE A 56 -5.32 6.82 0.63
C ILE A 56 -6.69 7.50 0.66
N VAL A 57 -7.37 7.54 -0.49
CA VAL A 57 -8.74 8.03 -0.60
C VAL A 57 -9.66 6.84 -0.79
N LEU A 58 -10.72 6.75 0.00
CA LEU A 58 -11.67 5.63 -0.05
C LEU A 58 -13.11 6.17 -0.07
N ASP A 59 -13.88 5.77 -1.06
CA ASP A 59 -15.33 5.74 -1.03
C ASP A 59 -15.78 4.28 -0.98
N ARG A 60 -16.00 3.77 0.23
CA ARG A 60 -16.34 2.37 0.45
C ARG A 60 -17.75 2.02 -0.06
N ALA A 61 -18.66 2.98 -0.03
CA ALA A 61 -20.02 2.77 -0.54
C ALA A 61 -20.04 2.71 -2.07
N ALA A 62 -19.29 3.60 -2.74
CA ALA A 62 -19.12 3.57 -4.19
C ALA A 62 -18.08 2.52 -4.66
N LYS A 63 -17.35 1.87 -3.73
CA LYS A 63 -16.28 0.90 -4.01
C LYS A 63 -15.20 1.48 -4.92
N LYS A 64 -14.79 2.70 -4.60
CA LYS A 64 -13.80 3.48 -5.35
C LYS A 64 -12.77 4.07 -4.39
N GLY A 65 -11.70 4.57 -4.96
CA GLY A 65 -10.67 5.28 -4.22
C GLY A 65 -9.34 5.30 -4.97
N SER A 66 -8.34 5.81 -4.30
CA SER A 66 -6.97 5.86 -4.82
C SER A 66 -5.95 5.67 -3.70
N ILE A 67 -4.80 5.14 -4.06
CA ILE A 67 -3.62 5.01 -3.20
C ILE A 67 -2.48 5.71 -3.92
N ASP A 68 -1.85 6.68 -3.28
CA ASP A 68 -0.63 7.34 -3.76
C ASP A 68 0.40 7.33 -2.63
N THR A 69 1.47 6.54 -2.79
CA THR A 69 2.44 6.31 -1.74
C THR A 69 3.86 6.46 -2.24
N THR A 70 4.73 6.92 -1.35
CA THR A 70 6.16 7.11 -1.59
C THR A 70 6.96 6.52 -0.44
N ILE A 71 7.89 5.62 -0.76
CA ILE A 71 8.90 5.08 0.14
C ILE A 71 10.20 5.87 -0.08
N ASP A 72 10.82 6.34 0.99
CA ASP A 72 12.20 6.84 0.97
C ASP A 72 13.15 5.63 0.88
N ALA A 73 13.73 5.40 -0.31
CA ALA A 73 14.63 4.27 -0.55
C ALA A 73 15.91 4.36 0.30
N THR A 74 16.32 5.57 0.72
CA THR A 74 17.50 5.76 1.60
C THR A 74 17.27 5.21 3.00
N SER A 75 15.99 4.99 3.39
CA SER A 75 15.59 4.45 4.69
C SER A 75 15.69 2.93 4.80
N ILE A 76 16.20 2.25 3.74
CA ILE A 76 16.36 0.79 3.71
C ILE A 76 17.27 0.32 4.83
N ARG A 77 16.86 -0.75 5.51
CA ARG A 77 17.57 -1.41 6.60
C ARG A 77 17.41 -2.92 6.51
N SER A 78 18.45 -3.62 6.92
CA SER A 78 18.46 -5.06 7.16
C SER A 78 18.96 -5.34 8.58
N PHE A 79 19.29 -6.58 8.88
CA PHE A 79 19.93 -6.94 10.16
C PHE A 79 21.47 -6.79 10.12
N SER A 80 22.02 -6.16 9.07
CA SER A 80 23.47 -5.99 8.86
C SER A 80 23.77 -4.64 8.22
N THR A 81 24.54 -3.82 8.89
CA THR A 81 24.98 -2.51 8.37
C THR A 81 25.83 -2.63 7.10
N VAL A 82 26.58 -3.75 6.95
CA VAL A 82 27.33 -4.05 5.72
C VAL A 82 26.38 -4.31 4.57
N LEU A 83 25.33 -5.10 4.81
CA LEU A 83 24.30 -5.37 3.80
C LEU A 83 23.50 -4.10 3.48
N ASP A 84 23.20 -3.25 4.46
CA ASP A 84 22.51 -1.97 4.25
C ASP A 84 23.30 -1.08 3.28
N GLY A 85 24.63 -0.99 3.45
CA GLY A 85 25.50 -0.26 2.53
C GLY A 85 25.44 -0.81 1.11
N LYS A 86 25.50 -2.14 0.98
CA LYS A 86 25.39 -2.82 -0.32
C LYS A 86 24.02 -2.61 -0.97
N LEU A 87 22.93 -2.74 -0.21
CA LEU A 87 21.58 -2.52 -0.71
C LEU A 87 21.37 -1.08 -1.22
N LYS A 88 22.03 -0.09 -0.60
CA LYS A 88 21.95 1.32 -1.01
C LYS A 88 22.77 1.64 -2.27
N SER A 89 23.74 0.81 -2.63
CA SER A 89 24.63 1.03 -3.77
C SER A 89 23.92 0.86 -5.11
N ASP A 90 24.63 1.20 -6.18
CA ASP A 90 24.21 1.05 -7.59
C ASP A 90 24.06 -0.43 -8.01
N GLU A 91 24.56 -1.36 -7.21
CA GLU A 91 24.35 -2.79 -7.41
C GLU A 91 22.89 -3.22 -7.13
N PHE A 92 22.14 -2.46 -6.30
CA PHE A 92 20.79 -2.80 -5.87
C PHE A 92 19.81 -1.64 -6.03
N PHE A 93 19.60 -0.82 -5.01
CA PHE A 93 18.58 0.24 -5.04
C PHE A 93 19.08 1.57 -5.62
N ASP A 94 20.41 1.75 -5.76
CA ASP A 94 21.02 2.97 -6.28
C ASP A 94 20.35 4.24 -5.71
N VAL A 95 20.28 4.30 -4.37
CA VAL A 95 19.49 5.33 -3.67
C VAL A 95 19.99 6.75 -3.91
N ALA A 96 21.23 6.91 -4.38
CA ALA A 96 21.78 8.20 -4.77
C ALA A 96 21.10 8.74 -6.04
N LYS A 97 20.76 7.86 -6.98
CA LYS A 97 20.10 8.20 -8.23
C LYS A 97 18.57 8.05 -8.15
N TYR A 98 18.09 7.07 -7.40
CA TYR A 98 16.68 6.73 -7.26
C TYR A 98 16.28 6.74 -5.78
N PRO A 99 16.15 7.93 -5.15
CA PRO A 99 15.92 8.06 -3.72
C PRO A 99 14.50 7.65 -3.29
N THR A 100 13.60 7.40 -4.24
CA THR A 100 12.20 7.08 -3.95
C THR A 100 11.71 5.85 -4.72
N ILE A 101 10.78 5.10 -4.08
CA ILE A 101 9.95 4.08 -4.70
C ILE A 101 8.51 4.53 -4.55
N THR A 102 7.71 4.49 -5.64
CA THR A 102 6.33 4.97 -5.59
C THR A 102 5.35 3.90 -6.04
N PHE A 103 4.16 3.91 -5.44
CA PHE A 103 3.03 3.13 -5.94
C PHE A 103 1.81 4.03 -6.07
N LYS A 104 1.18 4.03 -7.26
CA LYS A 104 -0.04 4.76 -7.56
C LYS A 104 -1.09 3.80 -8.08
N SER A 105 -2.20 3.65 -7.34
CA SER A 105 -3.25 2.73 -7.76
C SER A 105 -3.96 3.23 -9.01
N THR A 106 -4.28 2.30 -9.90
CA THR A 106 -5.15 2.52 -11.07
C THR A 106 -6.52 1.89 -10.85
N ASN A 107 -6.61 0.90 -9.94
CA ASN A 107 -7.87 0.26 -9.58
C ASN A 107 -7.82 -0.28 -8.14
N LEU A 108 -8.94 -0.18 -7.44
CA LEU A 108 -9.17 -0.80 -6.13
C LEU A 108 -10.31 -1.82 -6.24
N SER A 109 -10.12 -2.99 -5.65
CA SER A 109 -11.12 -4.06 -5.62
C SER A 109 -11.65 -4.26 -4.22
N PHE A 110 -12.99 -4.35 -4.08
CA PHE A 110 -13.68 -4.50 -2.81
C PHE A 110 -14.53 -5.75 -2.75
N GLU A 111 -14.60 -6.37 -1.58
CA GLU A 111 -15.60 -7.37 -1.20
C GLU A 111 -16.45 -6.81 -0.05
N GLY A 112 -17.72 -6.48 -0.34
CA GLY A 112 -18.49 -5.65 0.58
C GLY A 112 -17.81 -4.30 0.79
N ASP A 113 -17.59 -3.91 2.03
CA ASP A 113 -16.90 -2.67 2.41
C ASP A 113 -15.38 -2.85 2.61
N ARG A 114 -14.89 -4.07 2.39
CA ARG A 114 -13.49 -4.42 2.62
C ARG A 114 -12.68 -4.30 1.34
N LEU A 115 -11.62 -3.50 1.37
CA LEU A 115 -10.61 -3.48 0.31
C LEU A 115 -9.85 -4.82 0.30
N VAL A 116 -9.80 -5.49 -0.85
CA VAL A 116 -9.14 -6.81 -1.01
C VAL A 116 -7.96 -6.80 -1.97
N ALA A 117 -7.90 -5.82 -2.88
CA ALA A 117 -6.74 -5.65 -3.75
C ALA A 117 -6.60 -4.21 -4.24
N ALA A 118 -5.36 -3.83 -4.55
CA ALA A 118 -5.03 -2.60 -5.24
C ALA A 118 -4.10 -2.94 -6.42
N THR A 119 -4.52 -2.63 -7.64
CA THR A 119 -3.67 -2.70 -8.83
C THR A 119 -3.21 -1.29 -9.16
N GLY A 120 -1.96 -1.13 -9.55
CA GLY A 120 -1.38 0.19 -9.81
C GLY A 120 0.00 0.12 -10.42
N ASP A 121 0.59 1.28 -10.60
CA ASP A 121 1.91 1.49 -11.15
C ASP A 121 2.95 1.56 -10.02
N LEU A 122 3.85 0.57 -9.98
CA LEU A 122 5.00 0.54 -9.09
C LEU A 122 6.23 1.09 -9.85
N THR A 123 6.81 2.15 -9.33
CA THR A 123 8.07 2.70 -9.85
C THR A 123 9.21 2.35 -8.91
N LEU A 124 10.20 1.64 -9.41
CA LEU A 124 11.42 1.23 -8.72
C LEU A 124 12.61 1.41 -9.69
N LEU A 125 13.72 1.96 -9.22
CA LEU A 125 14.91 2.23 -10.07
C LEU A 125 14.57 3.04 -11.34
N GLY A 126 13.60 3.95 -11.27
CA GLY A 126 13.16 4.74 -12.41
C GLY A 126 12.33 3.96 -13.45
N VAL A 127 12.07 2.67 -13.24
CA VAL A 127 11.23 1.84 -14.11
C VAL A 127 9.86 1.72 -13.50
N THR A 128 8.81 2.01 -14.28
CA THR A 128 7.42 1.88 -13.88
C THR A 128 6.78 0.66 -14.53
N LYS A 129 6.17 -0.20 -13.71
CA LYS A 129 5.44 -1.40 -14.15
C LYS A 129 4.19 -1.61 -13.32
N PRO A 130 3.16 -2.28 -13.90
CA PRO A 130 1.98 -2.66 -13.14
C PRO A 130 2.33 -3.67 -12.05
N ALA A 131 1.74 -3.47 -10.87
CA ALA A 131 1.80 -4.40 -9.75
C ALA A 131 0.43 -4.51 -9.09
N THR A 132 0.13 -5.70 -8.55
CA THR A 132 -1.10 -5.94 -7.79
C THR A 132 -0.73 -6.28 -6.35
N LEU A 133 -1.26 -5.50 -5.43
CA LEU A 133 -1.16 -5.70 -3.99
C LEU A 133 -2.42 -6.44 -3.53
N LYS A 134 -2.27 -7.64 -2.96
CA LYS A 134 -3.35 -8.36 -2.31
C LYS A 134 -3.48 -7.87 -0.88
N VAL A 135 -4.62 -7.34 -0.50
CA VAL A 135 -4.90 -6.91 0.87
C VAL A 135 -5.39 -8.12 1.67
N VAL A 136 -4.60 -8.57 2.63
CA VAL A 136 -4.89 -9.75 3.44
C VAL A 136 -5.61 -9.42 4.73
N ASN A 137 -5.45 -8.19 5.22
CA ASN A 137 -6.18 -7.63 6.35
C ASN A 137 -6.59 -6.19 6.04
N PHE A 138 -7.82 -5.79 6.45
CA PHE A 138 -8.32 -4.42 6.32
C PHE A 138 -9.35 -4.15 7.41
N VAL A 139 -9.06 -3.16 8.25
CA VAL A 139 -9.93 -2.76 9.37
C VAL A 139 -9.96 -1.24 9.46
N CYS A 140 -11.14 -0.64 9.59
CA CYS A 140 -11.31 0.77 9.90
C CYS A 140 -12.12 0.92 11.19
N GLY A 141 -11.74 1.91 12.02
CA GLY A 141 -12.39 2.18 13.29
C GLY A 141 -11.75 3.34 14.02
N GLU A 142 -12.06 3.46 15.30
CA GLU A 142 -11.40 4.41 16.19
C GLU A 142 -10.14 3.80 16.79
N GLN A 143 -9.05 4.56 16.76
CA GLN A 143 -7.82 4.20 17.45
C GLN A 143 -8.07 4.12 18.96
N PRO A 144 -7.68 3.01 19.65
CA PRO A 144 -8.09 2.76 21.03
C PRO A 144 -7.69 3.83 22.05
N PHE A 145 -6.54 4.49 21.84
CA PHE A 145 -5.98 5.44 22.80
C PHE A 145 -6.39 6.88 22.52
N ASN A 146 -6.25 7.36 21.28
CA ASN A 146 -6.50 8.76 20.92
C ASN A 146 -7.88 9.02 20.30
N LYS A 147 -8.68 7.95 20.06
CA LYS A 147 -10.03 7.99 19.50
C LYS A 147 -10.14 8.60 18.10
N LYS A 148 -9.02 8.80 17.40
CA LYS A 148 -9.05 9.29 16.02
C LYS A 148 -9.49 8.18 15.06
N PRO A 149 -10.33 8.50 14.08
CA PRO A 149 -10.66 7.55 13.01
C PRO A 149 -9.41 7.15 12.23
N MET A 150 -9.23 5.85 12.02
CA MET A 150 -8.11 5.29 11.27
C MET A 150 -8.51 4.05 10.49
N CYS A 151 -7.73 3.71 9.48
CA CYS A 151 -7.75 2.40 8.83
C CYS A 151 -6.37 1.77 8.94
N GLY A 152 -6.37 0.46 9.20
CA GLY A 152 -5.20 -0.40 9.13
C GLY A 152 -5.36 -1.45 8.06
N ALA A 153 -4.28 -1.78 7.37
CA ALA A 153 -4.24 -2.81 6.34
C ALA A 153 -2.90 -3.55 6.36
N GLU A 154 -2.91 -4.80 5.95
CA GLU A 154 -1.72 -5.50 5.50
C GLU A 154 -1.91 -5.95 4.05
N ALA A 155 -1.00 -5.57 3.18
CA ALA A 155 -1.00 -6.01 1.80
C ALA A 155 0.25 -6.83 1.49
N THR A 156 0.14 -7.73 0.51
CA THR A 156 1.25 -8.56 0.04
C THR A 156 1.33 -8.55 -1.48
N ALA A 157 2.55 -8.71 -1.99
CA ALA A 157 2.79 -8.95 -3.42
C ALA A 157 4.06 -9.79 -3.59
N THR A 158 4.25 -10.36 -4.77
CA THR A 158 5.54 -10.91 -5.21
C THR A 158 5.87 -10.26 -6.54
N ILE A 159 7.07 -9.71 -6.65
CA ILE A 159 7.58 -9.09 -7.87
C ILE A 159 8.88 -9.77 -8.30
N LYS A 160 9.22 -9.71 -9.58
CA LYS A 160 10.53 -10.11 -10.09
C LYS A 160 11.42 -8.86 -10.16
N ARG A 161 12.39 -8.76 -9.26
CA ARG A 161 13.27 -7.57 -9.17
C ARG A 161 14.05 -7.28 -10.46
N SER A 162 14.35 -8.33 -11.24
CA SER A 162 15.02 -8.17 -12.54
C SER A 162 14.19 -7.37 -13.55
N GLU A 163 12.87 -7.38 -13.43
CA GLU A 163 11.97 -6.61 -14.31
C GLU A 163 12.13 -5.09 -14.12
N TRP A 164 12.58 -4.65 -12.95
CA TRP A 164 12.93 -3.25 -12.66
C TRP A 164 14.43 -2.97 -12.81
N GLY A 165 15.19 -3.91 -13.39
CA GLY A 165 16.62 -3.72 -13.66
C GLY A 165 17.55 -4.18 -12.56
N MET A 166 17.06 -4.61 -11.39
CA MET A 166 17.87 -5.12 -10.28
C MET A 166 18.30 -6.56 -10.54
N LYS A 167 19.38 -6.73 -11.32
CA LYS A 167 19.86 -8.04 -11.79
C LYS A 167 21.07 -8.59 -11.04
N ASN A 168 21.66 -7.79 -10.15
CA ASN A 168 22.84 -8.22 -9.42
C ASN A 168 22.54 -9.43 -8.52
N SER A 169 23.48 -10.36 -8.42
CA SER A 169 23.42 -11.52 -7.53
C SER A 169 22.19 -12.43 -7.68
N LEU A 170 21.60 -12.54 -8.89
CA LEU A 170 20.44 -13.42 -9.15
C LEU A 170 20.75 -14.90 -8.84
N GLY A 171 22.02 -15.34 -8.91
CA GLY A 171 22.41 -16.69 -8.50
C GLY A 171 22.45 -16.92 -6.99
N ALA A 172 22.57 -15.83 -6.19
CA ALA A 172 22.67 -15.91 -4.73
C ALA A 172 21.36 -15.49 -4.03
N ALA A 173 20.66 -14.51 -4.58
CA ALA A 173 19.37 -14.05 -4.08
C ALA A 173 18.31 -14.21 -5.15
N SER A 174 17.12 -14.69 -4.78
CA SER A 174 16.01 -14.95 -5.73
C SER A 174 15.64 -13.69 -6.52
N ASP A 175 15.16 -13.92 -7.74
CA ASP A 175 14.53 -12.88 -8.54
C ASP A 175 13.17 -12.49 -7.95
N ASP A 176 12.44 -13.47 -7.45
CA ASP A 176 11.19 -13.23 -6.76
C ASP A 176 11.45 -12.57 -5.40
N VAL A 177 10.84 -11.41 -5.20
CA VAL A 177 10.84 -10.64 -3.96
C VAL A 177 9.42 -10.61 -3.40
N LYS A 178 9.24 -11.16 -2.22
CA LYS A 178 7.98 -11.04 -1.49
C LYS A 178 7.94 -9.70 -0.77
N LEU A 179 6.86 -8.96 -0.98
CA LEU A 179 6.55 -7.70 -0.30
C LEU A 179 5.50 -7.96 0.77
N ILE A 180 5.70 -7.37 1.96
CA ILE A 180 4.76 -7.38 3.08
C ILE A 180 4.63 -5.91 3.51
N LEU A 181 3.43 -5.38 3.38
CA LEU A 181 3.16 -3.94 3.44
C LEU A 181 2.14 -3.66 4.55
N PRO A 182 2.59 -3.56 5.82
CA PRO A 182 1.74 -3.05 6.88
C PRO A 182 1.50 -1.56 6.66
N VAL A 183 0.26 -1.12 6.82
CA VAL A 183 -0.15 0.28 6.67
C VAL A 183 -1.14 0.64 7.77
N GLU A 184 -0.85 1.71 8.49
CA GLU A 184 -1.80 2.42 9.32
C GLU A 184 -1.97 3.85 8.78
N ALA A 185 -3.21 4.35 8.74
CA ALA A 185 -3.47 5.68 8.21
C ALA A 185 -4.62 6.35 8.99
N TYR A 186 -4.42 7.60 9.38
CA TYR A 186 -5.42 8.39 10.06
C TYR A 186 -6.28 9.18 9.08
N LYS A 187 -7.57 9.23 9.35
CA LYS A 187 -8.51 10.07 8.61
C LYS A 187 -8.13 11.55 8.80
N GLU A 188 -8.08 12.28 7.69
CA GLU A 188 -7.84 13.74 7.61
C GLU A 188 -9.05 14.53 8.12
#